data_98a4ae72e5e1bc5acd1fd95800a9de72
#
_entry.id   98a4ae72e5e1bc5acd1fd95800a9de72
#
_cell.length_a   1.000
_cell.length_b   1.000
_cell.length_c   1.000
_cell.angle_alpha   90.00
_cell.angle_beta   90.00
_cell.angle_gamma   90.00
#
_symmetry.space_group_name_H-M   'P 1'
#
loop_
_entity.id
_entity.type
_entity.pdbx_description
1 polymer ?
#
loop_
_entity_poly.entity_id
_entity_poly.type
_entity_poly.pdbx_seq_one_letter_code
_entity_poly.pdbx_strand_id
1 'polypeptide(L)'
;LIMMAGSVLPAVGAYYAWCSRLSGGWVGSIVLCLILLASVSLGLYGSSFGLYLNPLFPILSVNAWGVIVIVLLFVANLFGLNLAAKVQVGLVVVLVSALAVYAGFAMPKIEQGLLTPWLPEGVVGFVTAVFLLKFATGGAYMIVGLSGEMKNPRRVIPIVMTTATIAVAGIYAFVALASVGVVPWQEMINQPLTVA
;
A
#
# COMPACT_ATOMS: atom_id res chain seq x y z
N LEU A 1 15.64 0.81 11.73
CA LEU A 1 16.40 -0.45 11.65
C LEU A 1 16.45 -0.98 10.22
N ILE A 2 15.30 -1.26 9.56
CA ILE A 2 15.22 -1.79 8.18
C ILE A 2 15.94 -0.88 7.18
N MET A 3 15.71 0.43 7.26
CA MET A 3 16.36 1.44 6.43
C MET A 3 17.88 1.40 6.57
N MET A 4 18.39 1.30 7.81
CA MET A 4 19.82 1.19 8.08
C MET A 4 20.39 -0.13 7.54
N ALA A 5 19.72 -1.26 7.79
CA ALA A 5 20.17 -2.55 7.28
C ALA A 5 20.23 -2.55 5.74
N GLY A 6 19.21 -2.03 5.05
CA GLY A 6 19.19 -1.96 3.59
C GLY A 6 20.25 -1.04 2.99
N SER A 7 20.63 0.02 3.71
CA SER A 7 21.67 0.93 3.26
C SER A 7 23.09 0.41 3.49
N VAL A 8 23.32 -0.38 4.55
CA VAL A 8 24.65 -0.90 4.94
C VAL A 8 24.92 -2.26 4.31
N LEU A 9 23.92 -3.12 4.21
CA LEU A 9 24.00 -4.48 3.70
C LEU A 9 23.07 -4.66 2.49
N PRO A 10 23.34 -4.00 1.36
CA PRO A 10 22.51 -4.16 0.18
C PRO A 10 22.57 -5.60 -0.33
N ALA A 11 21.41 -6.23 -0.50
CA ALA A 11 21.29 -7.58 -1.02
C ALA A 11 19.95 -7.78 -1.72
N VAL A 12 19.94 -8.55 -2.79
CA VAL A 12 18.70 -9.02 -3.41
C VAL A 12 18.03 -10.00 -2.46
N GLY A 13 16.72 -9.86 -2.24
CA GLY A 13 16.03 -10.67 -1.24
C GLY A 13 16.45 -10.35 0.21
N ALA A 14 16.73 -9.09 0.49
CA ALA A 14 17.35 -8.52 1.69
C ALA A 14 17.01 -9.26 3.01
N TYR A 15 15.72 -9.50 3.29
CA TYR A 15 15.29 -10.15 4.54
C TYR A 15 15.86 -11.55 4.70
N TYR A 16 15.76 -12.37 3.64
CA TYR A 16 16.35 -13.71 3.64
C TYR A 16 17.88 -13.64 3.80
N ALA A 17 18.52 -12.80 3.00
CA ALA A 17 19.97 -12.66 3.00
C ALA A 17 20.52 -12.18 4.35
N TRP A 18 19.86 -11.22 4.99
CA TRP A 18 20.27 -10.72 6.30
C TRP A 18 20.08 -11.76 7.40
N CYS A 19 18.91 -12.41 7.45
CA CYS A 19 18.63 -13.43 8.47
C CYS A 19 19.53 -14.63 8.31
N SER A 20 19.81 -15.09 7.09
CA SER A 20 20.72 -16.19 6.83
C SER A 20 22.16 -15.88 7.25
N ARG A 21 22.64 -14.65 6.99
CA ARG A 21 24.01 -14.23 7.32
C ARG A 21 24.21 -13.96 8.80
N LEU A 22 23.21 -13.37 9.48
CA LEU A 22 23.32 -12.93 10.87
C LEU A 22 22.92 -14.02 11.87
N SER A 23 21.96 -14.87 11.53
CA SER A 23 21.36 -15.83 12.45
C SER A 23 21.41 -17.28 11.95
N GLY A 24 22.05 -17.51 10.79
CA GLY A 24 22.21 -18.83 10.19
C GLY A 24 21.08 -19.23 9.23
N GLY A 25 21.34 -20.28 8.43
CA GLY A 25 20.46 -20.72 7.35
C GLY A 25 19.06 -21.16 7.81
N TRP A 26 18.91 -21.68 9.01
CA TRP A 26 17.63 -22.07 9.61
C TRP A 26 16.67 -20.89 9.72
N VAL A 27 17.15 -19.79 10.28
CA VAL A 27 16.35 -18.57 10.45
C VAL A 27 16.03 -17.96 9.08
N GLY A 28 16.96 -17.98 8.15
CA GLY A 28 16.72 -17.58 6.77
C GLY A 28 15.59 -18.37 6.10
N SER A 29 15.57 -19.70 6.29
CA SER A 29 14.52 -20.57 5.75
C SER A 29 13.15 -20.26 6.33
N ILE A 30 13.05 -19.98 7.62
CA ILE A 30 11.80 -19.56 8.28
C ILE A 30 11.32 -18.24 7.66
N VAL A 31 12.21 -17.25 7.50
CA VAL A 31 11.86 -15.97 6.88
C VAL A 31 11.40 -16.15 5.43
N LEU A 32 12.03 -17.05 4.67
CA LEU A 32 11.57 -17.37 3.31
C LEU A 32 10.16 -17.95 3.31
N CYS A 33 9.85 -18.89 4.21
CA CYS A 33 8.49 -19.43 4.35
C CYS A 33 7.47 -18.34 4.70
N LEU A 34 7.82 -17.42 5.60
CA LEU A 34 6.94 -16.29 5.94
C LEU A 34 6.70 -15.36 4.76
N ILE A 35 7.72 -15.09 3.93
CA ILE A 35 7.58 -14.29 2.71
C ILE A 35 6.66 -14.99 1.69
N LEU A 36 6.80 -16.30 1.52
CA LEU A 36 5.92 -17.09 0.65
C LEU A 36 4.48 -17.08 1.16
N LEU A 37 4.24 -17.23 2.45
CA LEU A 37 2.92 -17.11 3.06
C LEU A 37 2.34 -15.70 2.85
N ALA A 38 3.14 -14.66 3.02
CA ALA A 38 2.71 -13.28 2.76
C ALA A 38 2.31 -13.06 1.30
N SER A 39 2.85 -13.82 0.34
CA SER A 39 2.48 -13.73 -1.07
C SER A 39 1.02 -14.14 -1.35
N VAL A 40 0.40 -14.91 -0.45
CA VAL A 40 -1.04 -15.24 -0.53
C VAL A 40 -1.91 -13.98 -0.50
N SER A 41 -1.43 -12.90 0.14
CA SER A 41 -2.13 -11.60 0.15
C SER A 41 -2.33 -10.99 -1.25
N LEU A 42 -1.59 -11.42 -2.28
CA LEU A 42 -1.84 -11.01 -3.66
C LEU A 42 -3.26 -11.37 -4.12
N GLY A 43 -3.80 -12.51 -3.67
CA GLY A 43 -5.19 -12.88 -3.93
C GLY A 43 -6.20 -11.88 -3.36
N LEU A 44 -5.94 -11.36 -2.15
CA LEU A 44 -6.76 -10.31 -1.54
C LEU A 44 -6.72 -9.02 -2.35
N TYR A 45 -5.55 -8.60 -2.82
CA TYR A 45 -5.42 -7.40 -3.65
C TYR A 45 -6.14 -7.56 -4.99
N GLY A 46 -6.05 -8.74 -5.62
CA GLY A 46 -6.80 -9.04 -6.85
C GLY A 46 -8.30 -9.02 -6.63
N SER A 47 -8.79 -9.65 -5.57
CA SER A 47 -10.22 -9.63 -5.22
C SER A 47 -10.71 -8.22 -4.91
N SER A 48 -9.93 -7.43 -4.18
CA SER A 48 -10.27 -6.02 -3.90
C SER A 48 -10.34 -5.20 -5.19
N PHE A 49 -9.39 -5.36 -6.10
CA PHE A 49 -9.45 -4.71 -7.42
C PHE A 49 -10.73 -5.09 -8.18
N GLY A 50 -11.08 -6.38 -8.19
CA GLY A 50 -12.31 -6.86 -8.81
C GLY A 50 -13.58 -6.27 -8.18
N LEU A 51 -13.60 -6.09 -6.85
CA LEU A 51 -14.72 -5.45 -6.14
C LEU A 51 -14.95 -4.01 -6.60
N TYR A 52 -13.89 -3.23 -6.79
CA TYR A 52 -14.00 -1.84 -7.26
C TYR A 52 -14.28 -1.73 -8.76
N LEU A 53 -13.81 -2.69 -9.57
CA LEU A 53 -14.01 -2.63 -11.02
C LEU A 53 -15.36 -3.18 -11.45
N ASN A 54 -15.91 -4.17 -10.75
CA ASN A 54 -17.16 -4.84 -11.12
C ASN A 54 -18.38 -3.89 -11.23
N PRO A 55 -18.58 -2.89 -10.33
CA PRO A 55 -19.65 -1.93 -10.47
C PRO A 55 -19.54 -1.05 -11.73
N LEU A 56 -18.33 -0.78 -12.20
CA LEU A 56 -18.08 0.01 -13.40
C LEU A 56 -18.25 -0.85 -14.69
N PHE A 57 -17.83 -2.11 -14.62
CA PHE A 57 -17.84 -3.04 -15.75
C PHE A 57 -18.40 -4.39 -15.32
N PRO A 58 -19.74 -4.55 -15.22
CA PRO A 58 -20.38 -5.79 -14.75
C PRO A 58 -20.37 -6.92 -15.80
N ILE A 59 -19.31 -7.02 -16.62
CA ILE A 59 -19.18 -8.01 -17.69
C ILE A 59 -18.67 -9.34 -17.14
N LEU A 60 -17.82 -9.29 -16.10
CA LEU A 60 -17.16 -10.45 -15.50
C LEU A 60 -17.41 -10.50 -14.00
N SER A 61 -17.21 -11.67 -13.40
CA SER A 61 -17.26 -11.79 -11.93
C SER A 61 -16.09 -11.06 -11.26
N VAL A 62 -16.27 -10.67 -9.99
CA VAL A 62 -15.25 -10.02 -9.15
C VAL A 62 -13.92 -10.79 -9.19
N ASN A 63 -14.00 -12.12 -9.02
CA ASN A 63 -12.82 -12.97 -9.02
C ASN A 63 -12.12 -13.02 -10.38
N ALA A 64 -12.89 -13.00 -11.48
CA ALA A 64 -12.32 -12.99 -12.82
C ALA A 64 -11.54 -11.71 -13.09
N TRP A 65 -12.05 -10.54 -12.69
CA TRP A 65 -11.32 -9.28 -12.75
C TRP A 65 -10.02 -9.31 -11.92
N GLY A 66 -10.09 -9.88 -10.71
CA GLY A 66 -8.92 -10.07 -9.86
C GLY A 66 -7.83 -10.93 -10.51
N VAL A 67 -8.21 -12.06 -11.10
CA VAL A 67 -7.26 -12.95 -11.79
C VAL A 67 -6.66 -12.26 -13.02
N ILE A 68 -7.47 -11.57 -13.82
CA ILE A 68 -6.99 -10.87 -15.02
C ILE A 68 -5.92 -9.84 -14.65
N VAL A 69 -6.15 -8.98 -13.63
CA VAL A 69 -5.16 -7.97 -13.25
C VAL A 69 -3.87 -8.60 -12.73
N ILE A 70 -3.97 -9.66 -11.92
CA ILE A 70 -2.78 -10.37 -11.41
C ILE A 70 -1.97 -10.96 -12.58
N VAL A 71 -2.64 -11.61 -13.53
CA VAL A 71 -1.98 -12.19 -14.73
C VAL A 71 -1.34 -11.10 -15.58
N LEU A 72 -2.02 -9.99 -15.83
CA LEU A 72 -1.47 -8.87 -16.59
C LEU A 72 -0.21 -8.28 -15.92
N LEU A 73 -0.26 -8.07 -14.61
CA LEU A 73 0.90 -7.56 -13.86
C LEU A 73 2.04 -8.59 -13.82
N PHE A 74 1.72 -9.87 -13.71
CA PHE A 74 2.71 -10.94 -13.79
C PHE A 74 3.40 -10.95 -15.15
N VAL A 75 2.64 -10.91 -16.24
CA VAL A 75 3.18 -10.84 -17.61
C VAL A 75 4.05 -9.59 -17.79
N ALA A 76 3.62 -8.41 -17.30
CA ALA A 76 4.43 -7.20 -17.34
C ALA A 76 5.78 -7.36 -16.63
N ASN A 77 5.81 -8.13 -15.52
CA ASN A 77 7.06 -8.44 -14.81
C ASN A 77 7.99 -9.37 -15.58
N LEU A 78 7.46 -10.29 -16.41
CA LEU A 78 8.28 -11.17 -17.25
C LEU A 78 9.10 -10.41 -18.30
N PHE A 79 8.62 -9.25 -18.74
CA PHE A 79 9.35 -8.36 -19.67
C PHE A 79 10.46 -7.53 -19.01
N GLY A 80 10.69 -7.74 -17.72
CA GLY A 80 11.79 -7.17 -16.96
C GLY A 80 11.43 -5.94 -16.13
N LEU A 81 12.32 -5.62 -15.19
CA LEU A 81 12.16 -4.58 -14.18
C LEU A 81 11.84 -3.19 -14.77
N ASN A 82 12.41 -2.85 -15.92
CA ASN A 82 12.20 -1.53 -16.53
C ASN A 82 10.75 -1.33 -16.99
N LEU A 83 10.13 -2.35 -17.59
CA LEU A 83 8.75 -2.27 -18.03
C LEU A 83 7.81 -2.28 -16.82
N ALA A 84 8.03 -3.19 -15.89
CA ALA A 84 7.25 -3.27 -14.65
C ALA A 84 7.27 -1.95 -13.88
N ALA A 85 8.44 -1.31 -13.75
CA ALA A 85 8.58 -0.01 -13.10
C ALA A 85 7.82 1.10 -13.83
N LYS A 86 7.86 1.15 -15.16
CA LYS A 86 7.10 2.14 -15.95
C LYS A 86 5.59 1.96 -15.78
N VAL A 87 5.10 0.72 -15.83
CA VAL A 87 3.70 0.40 -15.59
C VAL A 87 3.28 0.84 -14.19
N GLN A 88 4.09 0.51 -13.18
CA GLN A 88 3.82 0.90 -11.80
C GLN A 88 3.79 2.42 -11.62
N VAL A 89 4.73 3.16 -12.19
CA VAL A 89 4.71 4.63 -12.15
C VAL A 89 3.44 5.18 -12.79
N GLY A 90 3.03 4.64 -13.95
CA GLY A 90 1.78 5.01 -14.61
C GLY A 90 0.55 4.81 -13.71
N LEU A 91 0.45 3.64 -13.07
CA LEU A 91 -0.63 3.33 -12.13
C LEU A 91 -0.63 4.26 -10.92
N VAL A 92 0.53 4.57 -10.36
CA VAL A 92 0.66 5.50 -9.23
C VAL A 92 0.23 6.91 -9.63
N VAL A 93 0.62 7.38 -10.82
CA VAL A 93 0.19 8.70 -11.32
C VAL A 93 -1.33 8.77 -11.48
N VAL A 94 -1.95 7.73 -12.05
CA VAL A 94 -3.41 7.65 -12.18
C VAL A 94 -4.07 7.65 -10.80
N LEU A 95 -3.58 6.82 -9.86
CA LEU A 95 -4.11 6.75 -8.51
C LEU A 95 -4.02 8.10 -7.79
N VAL A 96 -2.84 8.72 -7.76
CA VAL A 96 -2.64 10.01 -7.07
C VAL A 96 -3.49 11.10 -7.70
N SER A 97 -3.61 11.11 -9.04
CA SER A 97 -4.48 12.06 -9.74
C SER A 97 -5.96 11.86 -9.37
N ALA A 98 -6.43 10.61 -9.33
CA ALA A 98 -7.79 10.30 -8.93
C ALA A 98 -8.08 10.75 -7.48
N LEU A 99 -7.16 10.46 -6.55
CA LEU A 99 -7.28 10.88 -5.15
C LEU A 99 -7.23 12.41 -5.01
N ALA A 100 -6.40 13.10 -5.79
CA ALA A 100 -6.35 14.56 -5.80
C ALA A 100 -7.66 15.19 -6.32
N VAL A 101 -8.21 14.62 -7.39
CA VAL A 101 -9.52 15.04 -7.94
C VAL A 101 -10.62 14.80 -6.90
N TYR A 102 -10.68 13.60 -6.31
CA TYR A 102 -11.64 13.28 -5.25
C TYR A 102 -11.56 14.28 -4.10
N ALA A 103 -10.38 14.48 -3.55
CA ALA A 103 -10.18 15.40 -2.44
C ALA A 103 -10.49 16.86 -2.83
N GLY A 104 -10.14 17.28 -4.06
CA GLY A 104 -10.45 18.61 -4.57
C GLY A 104 -11.96 18.89 -4.66
N PHE A 105 -12.77 17.90 -5.05
CA PHE A 105 -14.23 18.01 -5.07
C PHE A 105 -14.87 17.88 -3.69
N ALA A 106 -14.28 17.14 -2.78
CA ALA A 106 -14.78 16.90 -1.44
C ALA A 106 -14.48 18.08 -0.48
N MET A 107 -13.30 18.68 -0.59
CA MET A 107 -12.86 19.78 0.31
C MET A 107 -13.85 20.94 0.45
N PRO A 108 -14.46 21.48 -0.62
CA PRO A 108 -15.42 22.57 -0.49
C PRO A 108 -16.74 22.17 0.19
N LYS A 109 -17.00 20.87 0.31
CA LYS A 109 -18.24 20.30 0.87
C LYS A 109 -18.09 19.84 2.31
N ILE A 110 -16.92 20.06 2.92
CA ILE A 110 -16.66 19.65 4.30
C ILE A 110 -17.56 20.42 5.27
N GLU A 111 -18.36 19.70 6.02
CA GLU A 111 -19.17 20.22 7.12
C GLU A 111 -18.42 20.01 8.44
N GLN A 112 -18.09 21.10 9.13
CA GLN A 112 -17.36 21.03 10.41
C GLN A 112 -18.09 20.22 11.48
N GLY A 113 -19.42 20.16 11.42
CA GLY A 113 -20.23 19.34 12.32
C GLY A 113 -19.99 17.85 12.23
N LEU A 114 -19.58 17.34 11.04
CA LEU A 114 -19.30 15.91 10.82
C LEU A 114 -17.94 15.48 11.39
N LEU A 115 -17.03 16.43 11.64
CA LEU A 115 -15.72 16.16 12.24
C LEU A 115 -15.78 16.04 13.77
N THR A 116 -16.94 16.21 14.39
CA THR A 116 -17.11 16.09 15.83
C THR A 116 -18.06 14.91 16.17
N PRO A 117 -17.75 14.08 17.19
CA PRO A 117 -16.58 14.11 18.07
C PRO A 117 -15.31 13.57 17.41
N TRP A 118 -14.14 14.14 17.74
CA TRP A 118 -12.84 13.75 17.19
C TRP A 118 -12.44 12.31 17.52
N LEU A 119 -12.97 11.73 18.57
CA LEU A 119 -12.70 10.38 19.04
C LEU A 119 -14.02 9.68 19.37
N PRO A 120 -14.82 9.30 18.37
CA PRO A 120 -16.14 8.68 18.61
C PRO A 120 -16.04 7.37 19.39
N GLU A 121 -15.02 6.56 19.14
CA GLU A 121 -14.73 5.29 19.81
C GLU A 121 -13.70 5.43 20.95
N GLY A 122 -13.40 6.67 21.36
CA GLY A 122 -12.41 6.95 22.39
C GLY A 122 -10.99 6.55 22.04
N VAL A 123 -10.14 6.44 23.08
CA VAL A 123 -8.71 6.12 22.92
C VAL A 123 -8.47 4.74 22.31
N VAL A 124 -9.31 3.77 22.63
CA VAL A 124 -9.18 2.39 22.12
C VAL A 124 -9.40 2.36 20.60
N GLY A 125 -10.44 3.03 20.12
CA GLY A 125 -10.69 3.18 18.68
C GLY A 125 -9.55 3.89 17.97
N PHE A 126 -9.01 4.95 18.56
CA PHE A 126 -7.84 5.66 18.02
C PHE A 126 -6.61 4.76 17.89
N VAL A 127 -6.25 4.01 18.92
CA VAL A 127 -5.13 3.08 18.91
C VAL A 127 -5.33 2.00 17.83
N THR A 128 -6.54 1.44 17.73
CA THR A 128 -6.88 0.44 16.70
C THR A 128 -6.70 1.03 15.30
N ALA A 129 -7.19 2.25 15.05
CA ALA A 129 -7.01 2.94 13.78
C ALA A 129 -5.53 3.17 13.44
N VAL A 130 -4.69 3.55 14.42
CA VAL A 130 -3.24 3.70 14.22
C VAL A 130 -2.59 2.37 13.79
N PHE A 131 -2.97 1.24 14.38
CA PHE A 131 -2.46 -0.07 13.98
C PHE A 131 -2.88 -0.45 12.55
N LEU A 132 -4.13 -0.18 12.17
CA LEU A 132 -4.63 -0.42 10.81
C LEU A 132 -3.92 0.48 9.79
N LEU A 133 -3.75 1.76 10.08
CA LEU A 133 -3.03 2.71 9.22
C LEU A 133 -1.55 2.36 9.08
N LYS A 134 -0.92 1.78 10.11
CA LYS A 134 0.45 1.29 10.01
C LYS A 134 0.58 0.21 8.93
N PHE A 135 -0.39 -0.69 8.81
CA PHE A 135 -0.39 -1.70 7.75
C PHE A 135 -0.45 -1.03 6.36
N ALA A 136 -1.32 -0.06 6.18
CA ALA A 136 -1.51 0.67 4.93
C ALA A 136 -0.26 1.49 4.52
N THR A 137 0.46 2.08 5.48
CA THR A 137 1.68 2.87 5.24
C THR A 137 2.94 2.03 5.16
N GLY A 138 2.87 0.73 5.44
CA GLY A 138 4.02 -0.16 5.57
C GLY A 138 4.77 -0.48 4.28
N GLY A 139 4.23 -0.17 3.09
CA GLY A 139 4.80 -0.55 1.80
C GLY A 139 6.21 -0.01 1.51
N ALA A 140 6.58 1.12 2.09
CA ALA A 140 7.87 1.77 1.82
C ALA A 140 9.10 0.90 2.16
N TYR A 141 8.98 -0.04 3.11
CA TYR A 141 10.11 -0.92 3.47
C TYR A 141 10.40 -2.01 2.42
N MET A 142 9.47 -2.28 1.48
CA MET A 142 9.67 -3.29 0.44
C MET A 142 10.82 -2.92 -0.52
N ILE A 143 11.14 -1.63 -0.63
CA ILE A 143 12.24 -1.15 -1.48
C ILE A 143 13.60 -1.78 -1.12
N VAL A 144 13.80 -2.18 0.14
CA VAL A 144 15.07 -2.79 0.56
C VAL A 144 15.31 -4.16 -0.10
N GLY A 145 14.26 -4.84 -0.55
CA GLY A 145 14.38 -6.08 -1.32
C GLY A 145 15.12 -5.91 -2.65
N LEU A 146 15.08 -4.70 -3.22
CA LEU A 146 15.77 -4.33 -4.45
C LEU A 146 17.12 -3.64 -4.20
N SER A 147 17.57 -3.56 -2.95
CA SER A 147 18.79 -2.82 -2.58
C SER A 147 20.05 -3.28 -3.31
N GLY A 148 20.13 -4.57 -3.68
CA GLY A 148 21.25 -5.13 -4.44
C GLY A 148 21.33 -4.67 -5.89
N GLU A 149 20.22 -4.16 -6.46
CA GLU A 149 20.13 -3.70 -7.85
C GLU A 149 20.22 -2.16 -7.96
N MET A 150 20.24 -1.46 -6.82
CA MET A 150 20.25 -0.01 -6.79
C MET A 150 21.62 0.61 -6.94
N LYS A 151 21.69 1.71 -7.67
CA LYS A 151 22.85 2.62 -7.65
C LYS A 151 22.81 3.45 -6.36
N ASN A 152 23.88 3.37 -5.53
CA ASN A 152 24.02 4.12 -4.28
C ASN A 152 22.89 3.85 -3.23
N PRO A 153 22.66 2.60 -2.82
CA PRO A 153 21.57 2.23 -1.90
C PRO A 153 21.67 2.96 -0.56
N ARG A 154 22.89 3.27 -0.08
CA ARG A 154 23.12 4.00 1.18
C ARG A 154 22.44 5.37 1.22
N ARG A 155 22.32 6.05 0.09
CA ARG A 155 21.70 7.37 0.00
C ARG A 155 20.24 7.29 -0.47
N VAL A 156 19.97 6.42 -1.43
CA VAL A 156 18.65 6.30 -2.07
C VAL A 156 17.62 5.72 -1.10
N ILE A 157 17.95 4.64 -0.38
CA ILE A 157 16.98 3.96 0.50
C ILE A 157 16.46 4.90 1.60
N PRO A 158 17.29 5.61 2.41
CA PRO A 158 16.79 6.52 3.42
C PRO A 158 15.90 7.62 2.85
N ILE A 159 16.32 8.25 1.76
CA ILE A 159 15.55 9.33 1.15
C ILE A 159 14.20 8.82 0.66
N VAL A 160 14.19 7.74 -0.13
CA VAL A 160 12.95 7.21 -0.73
C VAL A 160 12.00 6.71 0.35
N MET A 161 12.49 5.96 1.34
CA MET A 161 11.63 5.47 2.43
C MET A 161 11.01 6.61 3.22
N THR A 162 11.78 7.64 3.56
CA THR A 162 11.27 8.79 4.34
C THR A 162 10.28 9.61 3.52
N THR A 163 10.64 9.97 2.29
CA THR A 163 9.78 10.79 1.43
C THR A 163 8.50 10.07 1.04
N ALA A 164 8.58 8.77 0.68
CA ALA A 164 7.41 7.97 0.36
C ALA A 164 6.47 7.82 1.57
N THR A 165 7.00 7.56 2.77
CA THR A 165 6.17 7.43 3.97
C THR A 165 5.45 8.74 4.29
N ILE A 166 6.15 9.88 4.23
CA ILE A 166 5.54 11.20 4.48
C ILE A 166 4.48 11.52 3.42
N ALA A 167 4.78 11.28 2.13
CA ALA A 167 3.85 11.53 1.04
C ALA A 167 2.58 10.68 1.16
N VAL A 168 2.73 9.38 1.42
CA VAL A 168 1.59 8.46 1.59
C VAL A 168 0.78 8.82 2.83
N ALA A 169 1.42 9.14 3.97
CA ALA A 169 0.72 9.58 5.17
C ALA A 169 -0.07 10.88 4.92
N GLY A 170 0.50 11.83 4.18
CA GLY A 170 -0.17 13.06 3.79
C GLY A 170 -1.39 12.80 2.90
N ILE A 171 -1.26 11.94 1.89
CA ILE A 171 -2.38 11.56 1.01
C ILE A 171 -3.49 10.88 1.82
N TYR A 172 -3.18 9.94 2.70
CA TYR A 172 -4.18 9.28 3.53
C TYR A 172 -4.88 10.23 4.49
N ALA A 173 -4.13 11.13 5.15
CA ALA A 173 -4.74 12.15 6.02
C ALA A 173 -5.70 13.05 5.23
N PHE A 174 -5.29 13.45 4.03
CA PHE A 174 -6.10 14.32 3.17
C PHE A 174 -7.38 13.64 2.67
N VAL A 175 -7.27 12.40 2.21
CA VAL A 175 -8.42 11.60 1.74
C VAL A 175 -9.35 11.26 2.92
N ALA A 176 -8.81 10.91 4.09
CA ALA A 176 -9.61 10.61 5.26
C ALA A 176 -10.41 11.84 5.73
N LEU A 177 -9.79 13.01 5.79
CA LEU A 177 -10.48 14.26 6.12
C LEU A 177 -11.57 14.60 5.11
N ALA A 178 -11.28 14.45 3.81
CA ALA A 178 -12.24 14.67 2.75
C ALA A 178 -13.44 13.72 2.86
N SER A 179 -13.20 12.45 3.14
CA SER A 179 -14.27 11.44 3.26
C SER A 179 -15.16 11.68 4.47
N VAL A 180 -14.57 11.81 5.66
CA VAL A 180 -15.32 11.98 6.92
C VAL A 180 -16.02 13.35 6.98
N GLY A 181 -15.46 14.35 6.31
CA GLY A 181 -16.05 15.70 6.28
C GLY A 181 -17.26 15.86 5.35
N VAL A 182 -17.52 14.90 4.46
CA VAL A 182 -18.62 14.96 3.48
C VAL A 182 -19.73 13.96 3.81
N VAL A 183 -19.39 12.79 4.34
CA VAL A 183 -20.36 11.72 4.65
C VAL A 183 -20.25 11.36 6.12
N PRO A 184 -21.39 11.27 6.85
CA PRO A 184 -21.37 10.79 8.23
C PRO A 184 -20.72 9.41 8.34
N TRP A 185 -19.80 9.25 9.28
CA TRP A 185 -19.06 8.00 9.46
C TRP A 185 -19.96 6.79 9.71
N GLN A 186 -21.14 6.99 10.30
CA GLN A 186 -22.15 5.95 10.54
C GLN A 186 -22.70 5.36 9.23
N GLU A 187 -22.81 6.16 8.19
CA GLU A 187 -23.25 5.70 6.87
C GLU A 187 -22.15 4.95 6.15
N MET A 188 -20.90 5.38 6.34
CA MET A 188 -19.74 4.75 5.72
C MET A 188 -19.50 3.31 6.20
N ILE A 189 -19.78 3.00 7.48
CA ILE A 189 -19.60 1.66 8.06
C ILE A 189 -20.52 0.62 7.39
N ASN A 190 -21.69 1.04 6.94
CA ASN A 190 -22.70 0.15 6.37
C ASN A 190 -22.56 -0.05 4.85
N GLN A 191 -21.61 0.63 4.20
CA GLN A 191 -21.39 0.48 2.77
C GLN A 191 -20.36 -0.61 2.48
N PRO A 192 -20.64 -1.52 1.52
CA PRO A 192 -19.67 -2.57 1.14
C PRO A 192 -18.41 -2.00 0.46
N LEU A 193 -18.49 -0.77 -0.07
CA LEU A 193 -17.39 -0.03 -0.67
C LEU A 193 -17.41 1.39 -0.11
N THR A 194 -16.55 1.66 0.83
CA THR A 194 -16.54 2.92 1.60
C THR A 194 -16.18 4.18 0.79
N VAL A 195 -15.62 4.05 -0.40
CA VAL A 195 -15.13 5.17 -1.23
C VAL A 195 -15.49 4.99 -2.72
N ALA A 196 -16.50 4.22 -3.02
CA ALA A 196 -16.96 4.02 -4.40
C ALA A 196 -18.22 4.84 -4.71
#